data_4f93b7dceea584a4c81c946ab4bdc0e2
#
_entry.id   4f93b7dceea584a4c81c946ab4bdc0e2
#
_cell.length_a   1.000
_cell.length_b   1.000
_cell.length_c   1.000
_cell.angle_alpha   90.00
_cell.angle_beta   90.00
_cell.angle_gamma   90.00
#
_symmetry.space_group_name_H-M   'P 1'
#
loop_
_entity.id
_entity.type
_entity.pdbx_description
1 polymer ?
#
loop_
_entity_poly.entity_id
_entity_poly.type
_entity_poly.pdbx_seq_one_letter_code
_entity_poly.pdbx_strand_id
1 'polypeptide(L)'
;MMDTRTQSVIAISIISAILLFGTLYSVVYNTYLDTSNPLLTHLPHHLAKTHYFATKSNPINVYFIKKAWGWTSAAFLFSWFTSPPQIRSINRISKYLTLLMIWLLFTSWFFGPAIFERVIVASGGQCVISLPSGDPVVVPNDFCYRKITVIPETNPTLFTSTFTLPPGWGAVPRLRKGHDVSGHVFLLTLSALFLFDQLRPSFRVAQWSPLHQLAVIINIAIIGICLFSIGTTAVYFHSPLEKFTGFRKL
;
A
#
# COMPACT_ATOMS: atom_id res chain seq x y z
N MET A 1 -29.45 16.16 9.45
CA MET A 1 -28.01 15.81 9.47
C MET A 1 -27.91 14.30 9.40
N MET A 2 -27.22 13.73 8.40
CA MET A 2 -27.12 12.27 8.27
C MET A 2 -26.39 11.66 9.48
N ASP A 3 -26.88 10.49 9.92
CA ASP A 3 -26.25 9.73 10.99
C ASP A 3 -24.80 9.30 10.63
N THR A 4 -23.94 9.23 11.65
CA THR A 4 -22.51 8.87 11.48
C THR A 4 -22.34 7.48 10.86
N ARG A 5 -23.23 6.54 11.17
CA ARG A 5 -23.23 5.20 10.58
C ARG A 5 -23.51 5.23 9.09
N THR A 6 -24.52 5.99 8.67
CA THR A 6 -24.88 6.16 7.25
C THR A 6 -23.73 6.78 6.45
N GLN A 7 -23.05 7.78 7.01
CA GLN A 7 -21.89 8.41 6.35
C GLN A 7 -20.73 7.42 6.17
N SER A 8 -20.46 6.57 7.17
CA SER A 8 -19.43 5.53 7.05
C SER A 8 -19.78 4.49 5.99
N VAL A 9 -21.04 4.07 5.93
CA VAL A 9 -21.51 3.13 4.90
C VAL A 9 -21.33 3.73 3.50
N ILE A 10 -21.67 5.01 3.31
CA ILE A 10 -21.48 5.69 2.01
C ILE A 10 -20.00 5.71 1.62
N ALA A 11 -19.09 6.07 2.53
CA ALA A 11 -17.65 6.11 2.23
C ALA A 11 -17.12 4.72 1.83
N ILE A 12 -17.50 3.68 2.57
CA ILE A 12 -17.14 2.29 2.25
C ILE A 12 -17.75 1.88 0.91
N SER A 13 -19.01 2.22 0.63
CA SER A 13 -19.68 1.90 -0.63
C SER A 13 -19.00 2.54 -1.83
N ILE A 14 -18.56 3.81 -1.71
CA ILE A 14 -17.81 4.49 -2.77
C ILE A 14 -16.50 3.76 -3.07
N ILE A 15 -15.72 3.42 -2.04
CA ILE A 15 -14.45 2.70 -2.22
C ILE A 15 -14.71 1.32 -2.82
N SER A 16 -15.71 0.60 -2.32
CA SER A 16 -16.12 -0.72 -2.85
C SER A 16 -16.53 -0.64 -4.33
N ALA A 17 -17.28 0.38 -4.72
CA ALA A 17 -17.67 0.62 -6.10
C ALA A 17 -16.45 0.88 -6.99
N ILE A 18 -15.52 1.74 -6.57
CA ILE A 18 -14.28 2.03 -7.31
C ILE A 18 -13.46 0.75 -7.51
N LEU A 19 -13.28 -0.05 -6.45
CA LEU A 19 -12.55 -1.32 -6.51
C LEU A 19 -13.25 -2.33 -7.42
N LEU A 20 -14.56 -2.47 -7.30
CA LEU A 20 -15.34 -3.40 -8.10
C LEU A 20 -15.27 -3.05 -9.58
N PHE A 21 -15.60 -1.81 -9.95
CA PHE A 21 -15.57 -1.37 -11.34
C PHE A 21 -14.18 -1.39 -11.94
N GLY A 22 -13.15 -0.93 -11.21
CA GLY A 22 -11.77 -1.00 -11.67
C GLY A 22 -11.29 -2.45 -11.84
N THR A 23 -11.69 -3.35 -10.95
CA THR A 23 -11.33 -4.78 -11.05
C THR A 23 -12.07 -5.45 -12.22
N LEU A 24 -13.36 -5.20 -12.40
CA LEU A 24 -14.11 -5.70 -13.55
C LEU A 24 -13.49 -5.22 -14.86
N TYR A 25 -13.20 -3.93 -14.96
CA TYR A 25 -12.50 -3.36 -16.11
C TYR A 25 -11.18 -4.08 -16.35
N SER A 26 -10.38 -4.29 -15.30
CA SER A 26 -9.05 -4.92 -15.41
C SER A 26 -9.12 -6.37 -15.90
N VAL A 27 -10.17 -7.10 -15.53
CA VAL A 27 -10.38 -8.49 -16.00
C VAL A 27 -10.85 -8.51 -17.44
N VAL A 28 -11.86 -7.68 -17.80
CA VAL A 28 -12.43 -7.63 -19.13
C VAL A 28 -11.39 -7.23 -20.19
N TYR A 29 -10.56 -6.22 -19.87
CA TYR A 29 -9.55 -5.69 -20.82
C TYR A 29 -8.15 -6.21 -20.58
N ASN A 30 -7.95 -7.16 -19.64
CA ASN A 30 -6.66 -7.76 -19.31
C ASN A 30 -5.59 -6.69 -19.00
N THR A 31 -5.95 -5.68 -18.21
CA THR A 31 -5.04 -4.55 -17.92
C THR A 31 -4.24 -4.72 -16.64
N TYR A 32 -4.57 -5.67 -15.76
CA TYR A 32 -3.84 -5.88 -14.51
C TYR A 32 -2.57 -6.71 -14.71
N LEU A 33 -1.59 -6.48 -13.84
CA LEU A 33 -0.39 -7.32 -13.76
C LEU A 33 -0.67 -8.48 -12.80
N ASP A 34 -0.62 -9.70 -13.30
CA ASP A 34 -0.72 -10.90 -12.47
C ASP A 34 0.58 -11.11 -11.68
N THR A 35 0.55 -10.75 -10.40
CA THR A 35 1.69 -10.89 -9.49
C THR A 35 1.88 -12.31 -8.97
N SER A 36 0.93 -13.20 -9.19
CA SER A 36 1.06 -14.63 -8.87
C SER A 36 2.01 -15.36 -9.83
N ASN A 37 2.19 -14.82 -11.04
CA ASN A 37 3.13 -15.39 -12.02
C ASN A 37 4.55 -14.82 -11.80
N PRO A 38 5.50 -15.64 -11.30
CA PRO A 38 6.85 -15.18 -11.00
C PRO A 38 7.64 -14.72 -12.23
N LEU A 39 7.30 -15.21 -13.43
CA LEU A 39 7.93 -14.80 -14.69
C LEU A 39 7.55 -13.37 -15.09
N LEU A 40 6.34 -12.95 -14.78
CA LEU A 40 5.83 -11.62 -15.15
C LEU A 40 6.21 -10.55 -14.13
N THR A 41 6.45 -10.90 -12.87
CA THR A 41 6.74 -9.93 -11.81
C THR A 41 8.08 -9.20 -11.97
N HIS A 42 9.01 -9.74 -12.76
CA HIS A 42 10.29 -9.11 -13.09
C HIS A 42 10.18 -8.10 -14.23
N LEU A 43 9.20 -8.27 -15.10
CA LEU A 43 9.05 -7.44 -16.27
C LEU A 43 8.36 -6.11 -15.94
N PRO A 44 8.64 -5.05 -16.69
CA PRO A 44 7.82 -3.86 -16.71
C PRO A 44 6.37 -4.27 -17.02
N HIS A 45 5.40 -3.51 -16.47
CA HIS A 45 4.00 -3.74 -16.79
C HIS A 45 3.80 -3.72 -18.32
N HIS A 46 3.07 -4.69 -18.88
CA HIS A 46 2.89 -4.82 -20.34
C HIS A 46 2.31 -3.55 -21.00
N LEU A 47 1.51 -2.76 -20.24
CA LEU A 47 0.97 -1.47 -20.68
C LEU A 47 1.83 -0.26 -20.29
N ALA A 48 3.04 -0.44 -19.71
CA ALA A 48 3.85 0.67 -19.23
C ALA A 48 4.24 1.67 -20.33
N LYS A 49 4.31 1.24 -21.59
CA LYS A 49 4.64 2.11 -22.73
C LYS A 49 3.44 2.91 -23.25
N THR A 50 2.23 2.43 -23.03
CA THR A 50 1.00 3.00 -23.59
C THR A 50 0.12 3.70 -22.53
N HIS A 51 0.23 3.28 -21.27
CA HIS A 51 -0.58 3.79 -20.17
C HIS A 51 0.29 4.35 -19.05
N TYR A 52 0.25 5.65 -18.87
CA TYR A 52 1.06 6.37 -17.90
C TYR A 52 0.94 5.80 -16.46
N PHE A 53 -0.28 5.49 -16.01
CA PHE A 53 -0.52 4.99 -14.65
C PHE A 53 -0.18 3.50 -14.45
N ALA A 54 0.05 2.75 -15.51
CA ALA A 54 0.55 1.37 -15.43
C ALA A 54 2.04 1.31 -15.05
N THR A 55 2.75 2.44 -15.13
CA THR A 55 4.18 2.53 -14.82
C THR A 55 4.40 2.67 -13.31
N LYS A 56 5.16 1.73 -12.71
CA LYS A 56 5.49 1.76 -11.26
C LYS A 56 6.31 3.00 -10.84
N SER A 57 6.99 3.65 -11.77
CA SER A 57 7.79 4.86 -11.56
C SER A 57 7.02 6.17 -11.73
N ASN A 58 5.71 6.13 -11.99
CA ASN A 58 4.93 7.37 -12.10
C ASN A 58 4.99 8.19 -10.79
N PRO A 59 5.00 9.53 -10.84
CA PRO A 59 5.13 10.40 -9.68
C PRO A 59 4.11 10.17 -8.58
N ILE A 60 2.85 9.87 -8.92
CA ILE A 60 1.81 9.59 -7.93
C ILE A 60 2.17 8.34 -7.12
N ASN A 61 2.65 7.28 -7.78
CA ASN A 61 3.07 6.09 -7.09
C ASN A 61 4.30 6.33 -6.20
N VAL A 62 5.30 7.04 -6.71
CA VAL A 62 6.58 7.23 -6.01
C VAL A 62 6.45 8.22 -4.85
N TYR A 63 5.82 9.36 -5.07
CA TYR A 63 5.79 10.46 -4.09
C TYR A 63 4.55 10.47 -3.22
N PHE A 64 3.42 9.92 -3.69
CA PHE A 64 2.19 9.88 -2.92
C PHE A 64 1.89 8.47 -2.37
N ILE A 65 1.66 7.47 -3.21
CA ILE A 65 1.16 6.16 -2.76
C ILE A 65 2.15 5.50 -1.80
N LYS A 66 3.44 5.43 -2.15
CA LYS A 66 4.47 4.84 -1.27
C LYS A 66 4.68 5.57 0.05
N LYS A 67 4.23 6.82 0.15
CA LYS A 67 4.34 7.68 1.34
C LYS A 67 2.97 8.07 1.89
N ALA A 68 1.90 7.37 1.50
CA ALA A 68 0.52 7.76 1.78
C ALA A 68 0.24 7.92 3.28
N TRP A 69 0.81 7.06 4.14
CA TRP A 69 0.66 7.23 5.59
C TRP A 69 1.31 8.52 6.10
N GLY A 70 2.43 8.93 5.56
CA GLY A 70 3.07 10.22 5.89
C GLY A 70 2.18 11.40 5.54
N TRP A 71 1.60 11.41 4.34
CA TRP A 71 0.65 12.43 3.90
C TRP A 71 -0.62 12.45 4.75
N THR A 72 -1.15 11.27 5.08
CA THR A 72 -2.31 11.09 5.97
C THR A 72 -2.04 11.65 7.35
N SER A 73 -0.89 11.32 7.93
CA SER A 73 -0.46 11.81 9.24
C SER A 73 -0.30 13.34 9.27
N ALA A 74 0.37 13.90 8.26
CA ALA A 74 0.56 15.35 8.15
C ALA A 74 -0.78 16.09 8.03
N ALA A 75 -1.69 15.62 7.18
CA ALA A 75 -3.01 16.19 6.99
C ALA A 75 -3.86 16.11 8.25
N PHE A 76 -3.87 14.95 8.91
CA PHE A 76 -4.59 14.77 10.17
C PHE A 76 -4.06 15.70 11.26
N LEU A 77 -2.75 15.70 11.50
CA LEU A 77 -2.14 16.55 12.53
C LEU A 77 -2.39 18.03 12.25
N PHE A 78 -2.22 18.48 11.03
CA PHE A 78 -2.53 19.86 10.65
C PHE A 78 -3.99 20.21 10.90
N SER A 79 -4.92 19.33 10.52
CA SER A 79 -6.34 19.51 10.81
C SER A 79 -6.63 19.50 12.32
N TRP A 80 -6.01 18.63 13.09
CA TRP A 80 -6.21 18.54 14.53
C TRP A 80 -5.68 19.79 15.25
N PHE A 81 -4.48 20.28 14.92
CA PHE A 81 -3.89 21.47 15.53
C PHE A 81 -4.68 22.75 15.20
N THR A 82 -5.23 22.87 13.99
CA THR A 82 -6.01 24.05 13.56
C THR A 82 -7.48 23.97 13.95
N SER A 83 -7.95 22.81 14.44
CA SER A 83 -9.33 22.59 14.85
C SER A 83 -9.74 23.50 16.01
N PRO A 84 -10.96 24.07 16.00
CA PRO A 84 -11.53 24.74 17.16
C PRO A 84 -11.54 23.86 18.40
N PRO A 85 -11.40 24.44 19.63
CA PRO A 85 -11.31 23.68 20.89
C PRO A 85 -12.45 22.66 21.07
N GLN A 86 -13.66 22.96 20.61
CA GLN A 86 -14.86 22.13 20.75
C GLN A 86 -14.72 20.77 20.08
N ILE A 87 -13.92 20.67 19.01
CA ILE A 87 -13.73 19.45 18.22
C ILE A 87 -12.29 18.90 18.33
N ARG A 88 -11.41 19.57 19.05
CA ARG A 88 -10.03 19.11 19.33
C ARG A 88 -10.04 18.14 20.51
N SER A 89 -10.39 16.88 20.27
CA SER A 89 -10.47 15.85 21.31
C SER A 89 -9.28 14.90 21.31
N ILE A 90 -8.95 14.39 22.49
CA ILE A 90 -7.91 13.36 22.67
C ILE A 90 -8.32 12.04 21.98
N ASN A 91 -9.61 11.76 21.89
CA ASN A 91 -10.12 10.58 21.23
C ASN A 91 -9.72 10.52 19.73
N ARG A 92 -9.59 11.66 19.06
CA ARG A 92 -9.10 11.72 17.68
C ARG A 92 -7.63 11.29 17.58
N ILE A 93 -6.81 11.71 18.54
CA ILE A 93 -5.41 11.27 18.63
C ILE A 93 -5.33 9.77 18.94
N SER A 94 -6.14 9.28 19.87
CA SER A 94 -6.18 7.85 20.20
C SER A 94 -6.53 7.00 18.96
N LYS A 95 -7.53 7.40 18.18
CA LYS A 95 -7.85 6.72 16.91
C LYS A 95 -6.67 6.73 15.93
N TYR A 96 -5.99 7.87 15.79
CA TYR A 96 -4.80 7.98 14.94
C TYR A 96 -3.69 7.02 15.39
N LEU A 97 -3.38 6.98 16.69
CA LEU A 97 -2.37 6.08 17.24
C LEU A 97 -2.74 4.60 17.05
N THR A 98 -4.02 4.25 17.24
CA THR A 98 -4.50 2.90 16.96
C THR A 98 -4.28 2.50 15.50
N LEU A 99 -4.62 3.38 14.56
CA LEU A 99 -4.44 3.10 13.14
C LEU A 99 -2.96 3.10 12.73
N LEU A 100 -2.13 3.95 13.36
CA LEU A 100 -0.68 3.92 13.19
C LEU A 100 -0.12 2.56 13.62
N MET A 101 -0.55 2.03 14.78
CA MET A 101 -0.13 0.70 15.24
C MET A 101 -0.60 -0.41 14.29
N ILE A 102 -1.84 -0.35 13.81
CA ILE A 102 -2.34 -1.30 12.81
C ILE A 102 -1.46 -1.25 11.55
N TRP A 103 -1.22 -0.05 11.00
CA TRP A 103 -0.36 0.11 9.83
C TRP A 103 1.04 -0.46 10.04
N LEU A 104 1.68 -0.20 11.19
CA LEU A 104 3.00 -0.73 11.53
C LEU A 104 3.00 -2.26 11.60
N LEU A 105 1.99 -2.88 12.22
CA LEU A 105 1.88 -4.34 12.32
C LEU A 105 1.76 -5.01 10.93
N PHE A 106 1.03 -4.37 10.01
CA PHE A 106 0.83 -4.92 8.67
C PHE A 106 2.04 -4.74 7.75
N THR A 107 2.80 -3.64 7.89
CA THR A 107 3.80 -3.22 6.91
C THR A 107 5.25 -3.25 7.39
N SER A 108 5.47 -3.33 8.71
CA SER A 108 6.81 -3.20 9.28
C SER A 108 7.23 -4.44 10.06
N TRP A 109 8.53 -4.69 10.02
CA TRP A 109 9.17 -5.69 10.86
C TRP A 109 9.53 -5.05 12.22
N PHE A 110 8.61 -5.07 13.17
CA PHE A 110 8.83 -4.53 14.51
C PHE A 110 8.76 -5.63 15.57
N PHE A 111 7.77 -6.51 15.47
CA PHE A 111 7.60 -7.69 16.33
C PHE A 111 7.79 -9.00 15.56
N GLY A 112 8.73 -9.01 14.63
CA GLY A 112 8.92 -10.10 13.66
C GLY A 112 8.45 -9.70 12.25
N PRO A 113 8.35 -10.66 11.31
CA PRO A 113 7.94 -10.36 9.93
C PRO A 113 6.59 -9.65 9.87
N ALA A 114 6.45 -8.67 8.99
CA ALA A 114 5.19 -7.96 8.75
C ALA A 114 4.06 -8.95 8.42
N ILE A 115 2.83 -8.62 8.80
CA ILE A 115 1.68 -9.53 8.56
C ILE A 115 1.55 -9.87 7.08
N PHE A 116 1.78 -8.91 6.18
CA PHE A 116 1.75 -9.17 4.75
C PHE A 116 2.80 -10.20 4.31
N GLU A 117 4.02 -10.12 4.83
CA GLU A 117 5.09 -11.07 4.53
C GLU A 117 4.77 -12.48 5.05
N ARG A 118 4.18 -12.56 6.25
CA ARG A 118 3.70 -13.85 6.81
C ARG A 118 2.62 -14.49 5.96
N VAL A 119 1.68 -13.69 5.42
CA VAL A 119 0.62 -14.19 4.54
C VAL A 119 1.21 -14.74 3.24
N ILE A 120 2.19 -14.04 2.65
CA ILE A 120 2.87 -14.51 1.44
C ILE A 120 3.53 -15.87 1.71
N VAL A 121 4.30 -15.99 2.79
CA VAL A 121 5.00 -17.25 3.12
C VAL A 121 4.01 -18.37 3.47
N ALA A 122 2.99 -18.10 4.27
CA ALA A 122 1.97 -19.08 4.65
C ALA A 122 1.14 -19.58 3.45
N SER A 123 1.07 -18.81 2.36
CA SER A 123 0.40 -19.19 1.12
C SER A 123 1.34 -19.85 0.09
N GLY A 124 2.52 -20.30 0.50
CA GLY A 124 3.49 -20.99 -0.35
C GLY A 124 4.54 -20.08 -0.99
N GLY A 125 4.66 -18.83 -0.52
CA GLY A 125 5.72 -17.92 -0.94
C GLY A 125 7.10 -18.36 -0.49
N GLN A 126 8.09 -18.07 -1.32
CA GLN A 126 9.50 -18.39 -1.08
C GLN A 126 10.35 -17.13 -1.23
N CYS A 127 11.39 -17.02 -0.41
CA CYS A 127 12.38 -15.97 -0.56
C CYS A 127 13.36 -16.35 -1.67
N VAL A 128 13.49 -15.50 -2.69
CA VAL A 128 14.36 -15.75 -3.84
C VAL A 128 15.24 -14.54 -4.18
N ILE A 129 16.43 -14.81 -4.67
CA ILE A 129 17.31 -13.86 -5.35
C ILE A 129 17.33 -14.21 -6.84
N SER A 130 17.39 -13.21 -7.70
CA SER A 130 17.54 -13.39 -9.14
C SER A 130 19.00 -13.23 -9.50
N LEU A 131 19.59 -14.25 -10.10
CA LEU A 131 20.94 -14.22 -10.61
C LEU A 131 21.04 -13.35 -11.87
N PRO A 132 22.24 -12.91 -12.29
CA PRO A 132 22.43 -12.21 -13.57
C PRO A 132 21.98 -13.02 -14.79
N SER A 133 22.01 -14.36 -14.70
CA SER A 133 21.47 -15.29 -15.71
C SER A 133 19.93 -15.21 -15.83
N GLY A 134 19.25 -14.60 -14.85
CA GLY A 134 17.79 -14.63 -14.72
C GLY A 134 17.23 -15.77 -13.86
N ASP A 135 18.07 -16.73 -13.47
CA ASP A 135 17.65 -17.87 -12.67
C ASP A 135 17.33 -17.47 -11.23
N PRO A 136 16.21 -17.93 -10.65
CA PRO A 136 15.89 -17.69 -9.26
C PRO A 136 16.57 -18.70 -8.35
N VAL A 137 17.27 -18.24 -7.33
CA VAL A 137 17.82 -19.07 -6.24
C VAL A 137 16.99 -18.86 -4.98
N VAL A 138 16.52 -19.94 -4.38
CA VAL A 138 15.77 -19.91 -3.10
C VAL A 138 16.76 -19.72 -1.95
N VAL A 139 16.45 -18.78 -1.08
CA VAL A 139 17.23 -18.47 0.13
C VAL A 139 16.32 -18.50 1.36
N PRO A 140 16.88 -18.63 2.58
CA PRO A 140 16.07 -18.57 3.80
C PRO A 140 15.20 -17.31 3.89
N ASN A 141 13.98 -17.45 4.40
CA ASN A 141 13.01 -16.35 4.49
C ASN A 141 13.50 -15.15 5.31
N ASP A 142 14.39 -15.37 6.27
CA ASP A 142 14.98 -14.32 7.09
C ASP A 142 15.70 -13.23 6.25
N PHE A 143 16.30 -13.59 5.14
CA PHE A 143 16.93 -12.64 4.24
C PHE A 143 15.91 -11.67 3.62
N CYS A 144 14.72 -12.18 3.27
CA CYS A 144 13.62 -11.34 2.76
C CYS A 144 13.05 -10.45 3.85
N TYR A 145 12.80 -10.98 5.04
CA TYR A 145 12.21 -10.25 6.15
C TYR A 145 13.11 -9.09 6.61
N ARG A 146 14.40 -9.31 6.67
CA ARG A 146 15.38 -8.31 7.09
C ARG A 146 15.89 -7.44 5.93
N LYS A 147 15.54 -7.78 4.69
CA LYS A 147 16.01 -7.10 3.47
C LYS A 147 17.53 -7.04 3.36
N ILE A 148 18.18 -8.12 3.82
CA ILE A 148 19.64 -8.23 3.81
C ILE A 148 20.10 -8.49 2.38
N THR A 149 21.04 -7.66 1.88
CA THR A 149 21.67 -7.92 0.59
C THR A 149 22.51 -9.20 0.69
N VAL A 150 22.26 -10.14 -0.19
CA VAL A 150 23.02 -11.39 -0.29
C VAL A 150 24.18 -11.16 -1.25
N ILE A 151 25.39 -11.39 -0.74
CA ILE A 151 26.66 -11.27 -1.45
C ILE A 151 27.36 -12.62 -1.41
N PRO A 152 27.95 -13.15 -2.50
CA PRO A 152 28.60 -14.45 -2.53
C PRO A 152 29.71 -14.60 -1.50
N GLU A 153 30.48 -13.55 -1.26
CA GLU A 153 31.60 -13.52 -0.33
C GLU A 153 31.17 -13.74 1.12
N THR A 154 29.98 -13.26 1.49
CA THR A 154 29.46 -13.39 2.86
C THR A 154 28.54 -14.60 3.04
N ASN A 155 28.03 -15.15 1.94
CA ASN A 155 27.08 -16.26 1.95
C ASN A 155 27.45 -17.36 0.93
N PRO A 156 28.67 -17.91 0.98
CA PRO A 156 29.16 -18.85 -0.04
C PRO A 156 28.33 -20.13 -0.15
N THR A 157 27.68 -20.52 0.94
CA THR A 157 26.83 -21.73 0.97
C THR A 157 25.56 -21.65 0.16
N LEU A 158 25.14 -20.45 -0.19
CA LEU A 158 23.94 -20.22 -1.02
C LEU A 158 24.23 -20.34 -2.52
N PHE A 159 25.51 -20.32 -2.90
CA PHE A 159 25.92 -20.35 -4.29
C PHE A 159 26.73 -21.64 -4.56
N THR A 160 26.22 -22.46 -5.46
CA THR A 160 26.98 -23.59 -5.96
C THR A 160 28.12 -23.13 -6.85
N SER A 161 29.22 -23.85 -6.88
CA SER A 161 30.43 -23.55 -7.67
C SER A 161 30.21 -23.38 -9.18
N THR A 162 29.01 -23.67 -9.67
CA THR A 162 28.62 -23.54 -11.08
C THR A 162 28.20 -22.12 -11.49
N PHE A 163 27.98 -21.20 -10.53
CA PHE A 163 27.57 -19.85 -10.86
C PHE A 163 28.79 -18.92 -11.04
N THR A 164 29.01 -18.45 -12.26
CA THR A 164 29.96 -17.37 -12.54
C THR A 164 29.28 -16.03 -12.28
N LEU A 165 29.55 -15.44 -11.12
CA LEU A 165 29.00 -14.15 -10.72
C LEU A 165 30.00 -13.03 -10.98
N PRO A 166 29.57 -11.83 -11.44
CA PRO A 166 30.45 -10.68 -11.57
C PRO A 166 31.07 -10.28 -10.23
N PRO A 167 32.32 -9.78 -10.20
CA PRO A 167 32.95 -9.27 -8.97
C PRO A 167 32.07 -8.19 -8.31
N GLY A 168 31.88 -8.29 -6.99
CA GLY A 168 31.06 -7.36 -6.22
C GLY A 168 29.54 -7.45 -6.47
N TRP A 169 29.06 -8.48 -7.14
CA TRP A 169 27.64 -8.69 -7.33
C TRP A 169 26.93 -8.95 -6.02
N GLY A 170 25.78 -8.31 -5.84
CA GLY A 170 24.90 -8.54 -4.70
C GLY A 170 23.45 -8.35 -5.11
N ALA A 171 22.54 -9.09 -4.48
CA ALA A 171 21.12 -9.03 -4.75
C ALA A 171 20.30 -8.89 -3.47
N VAL A 172 19.23 -8.09 -3.54
CA VAL A 172 18.24 -7.99 -2.47
C VAL A 172 17.19 -9.06 -2.70
N PRO A 173 17.03 -10.02 -1.76
CA PRO A 173 16.04 -11.08 -1.89
C PRO A 173 14.63 -10.53 -1.81
N ARG A 174 13.69 -11.25 -2.46
CA ARG A 174 12.27 -10.90 -2.49
C ARG A 174 11.40 -12.13 -2.31
N LEU A 175 10.33 -11.99 -1.58
CA LEU A 175 9.28 -13.00 -1.52
C LEU A 175 8.59 -13.11 -2.88
N ARG A 176 8.46 -14.34 -3.36
CA ARG A 176 7.88 -14.70 -4.65
C ARG A 176 6.95 -15.88 -4.48
N LYS A 177 6.06 -16.06 -5.41
CA LYS A 177 5.00 -17.08 -5.34
C LYS A 177 4.11 -16.92 -4.12
N GLY A 178 3.13 -17.18 -3.78
CA GLY A 178 2.28 -16.90 -2.63
C GLY A 178 1.31 -15.75 -2.89
N HIS A 179 0.40 -15.57 -1.98
CA HIS A 179 -0.65 -14.57 -2.07
C HIS A 179 -0.15 -13.21 -1.61
N ASP A 180 0.11 -12.30 -2.56
CA ASP A 180 0.56 -10.93 -2.30
C ASP A 180 -0.65 -10.01 -2.09
N VAL A 181 -1.02 -9.81 -0.83
CA VAL A 181 -2.11 -8.89 -0.47
C VAL A 181 -1.79 -7.47 -0.93
N SER A 182 -2.72 -6.83 -1.63
CA SER A 182 -2.51 -5.47 -2.13
C SER A 182 -2.33 -4.45 -1.00
N GLY A 183 -1.06 -4.17 -0.67
CA GLY A 183 -0.69 -3.15 0.32
C GLY A 183 -1.15 -1.74 -0.07
N HIS A 184 -1.22 -1.43 -1.38
CA HIS A 184 -1.74 -0.16 -1.86
C HIS A 184 -3.24 -0.01 -1.57
N VAL A 185 -4.05 -1.02 -1.87
CA VAL A 185 -5.49 -1.00 -1.57
C VAL A 185 -5.71 -0.86 -0.07
N PHE A 186 -5.01 -1.64 0.76
CA PHE A 186 -5.10 -1.55 2.21
C PHE A 186 -4.76 -0.14 2.72
N LEU A 187 -3.59 0.38 2.37
CA LEU A 187 -3.10 1.65 2.88
C LEU A 187 -3.96 2.84 2.45
N LEU A 188 -4.32 2.90 1.16
CA LEU A 188 -5.12 4.01 0.61
C LEU A 188 -6.55 4.00 1.16
N THR A 189 -7.15 2.81 1.35
CA THR A 189 -8.48 2.69 1.96
C THR A 189 -8.44 3.12 3.42
N LEU A 190 -7.44 2.64 4.19
CA LEU A 190 -7.24 3.05 5.58
C LEU A 190 -7.11 4.58 5.70
N SER A 191 -6.27 5.18 4.84
CA SER A 191 -6.05 6.63 4.79
C SER A 191 -7.32 7.41 4.45
N ALA A 192 -8.05 7.01 3.40
CA ALA A 192 -9.26 7.68 2.96
C ALA A 192 -10.37 7.61 4.03
N LEU A 193 -10.62 6.44 4.60
CA LEU A 193 -11.64 6.26 5.64
C LEU A 193 -11.28 7.02 6.92
N PHE A 194 -10.02 6.97 7.32
CA PHE A 194 -9.56 7.72 8.49
C PHE A 194 -9.73 9.23 8.32
N LEU A 195 -9.22 9.80 7.24
CA LEU A 195 -9.34 11.24 6.99
C LEU A 195 -10.79 11.66 6.83
N PHE A 196 -11.63 10.85 6.20
CA PHE A 196 -13.06 11.10 6.12
C PHE A 196 -13.73 11.14 7.50
N ASP A 197 -13.42 10.18 8.40
CA ASP A 197 -13.91 10.20 9.79
C ASP A 197 -13.42 11.44 10.54
N GLN A 198 -12.17 11.85 10.32
CA GLN A 198 -11.57 13.02 10.98
C GLN A 198 -12.08 14.37 10.46
N LEU A 199 -12.63 14.43 9.25
CA LEU A 199 -13.26 15.64 8.72
C LEU A 199 -14.66 15.92 9.29
N ARG A 200 -15.40 14.87 9.67
CA ARG A 200 -16.80 15.00 10.15
C ARG A 200 -17.00 16.03 11.26
N PRO A 201 -16.16 16.08 12.32
CA PRO A 201 -16.31 17.10 13.36
C PRO A 201 -16.23 18.54 12.82
N SER A 202 -15.39 18.77 11.81
CA SER A 202 -15.22 20.10 11.22
C SER A 202 -16.54 20.63 10.61
N PHE A 203 -17.32 19.77 9.96
CA PHE A 203 -18.61 20.14 9.36
C PHE A 203 -19.74 20.39 10.39
N ARG A 204 -19.49 20.15 11.67
CA ARG A 204 -20.44 20.44 12.77
C ARG A 204 -20.21 21.83 13.38
N VAL A 205 -19.13 22.49 13.01
CA VAL A 205 -18.77 23.82 13.54
C VAL A 205 -19.14 24.89 12.54
N ALA A 206 -19.84 25.92 13.00
CA ALA A 206 -20.35 26.99 12.13
C ALA A 206 -19.26 27.92 11.59
N GLN A 207 -18.16 28.08 12.32
CA GLN A 207 -17.09 29.01 11.96
C GLN A 207 -15.73 28.31 11.94
N TRP A 208 -14.96 28.51 10.89
CA TRP A 208 -13.63 28.00 10.71
C TRP A 208 -12.61 29.15 10.63
N SER A 209 -11.48 29.01 11.30
CA SER A 209 -10.34 29.89 11.03
C SER A 209 -9.81 29.65 9.61
N PRO A 210 -9.14 30.62 8.99
CA PRO A 210 -8.54 30.44 7.66
C PRO A 210 -7.58 29.24 7.58
N LEU A 211 -6.80 29.00 8.63
CA LEU A 211 -5.90 27.86 8.72
C LEU A 211 -6.66 26.52 8.78
N HIS A 212 -7.80 26.49 9.50
CA HIS A 212 -8.63 25.30 9.54
C HIS A 212 -9.32 25.02 8.22
N GLN A 213 -9.77 26.07 7.50
CA GLN A 213 -10.29 25.95 6.14
C GLN A 213 -9.25 25.29 5.21
N LEU A 214 -8.00 25.80 5.23
CA LEU A 214 -6.90 25.21 4.46
C LEU A 214 -6.68 23.75 4.82
N ALA A 215 -6.68 23.41 6.12
CA ALA A 215 -6.51 22.02 6.57
C ALA A 215 -7.65 21.12 6.05
N VAL A 216 -8.89 21.57 6.07
CA VAL A 216 -10.03 20.84 5.51
C VAL A 216 -9.87 20.61 4.01
N ILE A 217 -9.48 21.64 3.25
CA ILE A 217 -9.24 21.53 1.80
C ILE A 217 -8.14 20.51 1.52
N ILE A 218 -7.01 20.55 2.25
CA ILE A 218 -5.91 19.59 2.09
C ILE A 218 -6.40 18.15 2.37
N ASN A 219 -7.18 17.95 3.42
CA ASN A 219 -7.71 16.62 3.73
C ASN A 219 -8.63 16.10 2.61
N ILE A 220 -9.52 16.96 2.08
CA ILE A 220 -10.39 16.59 0.96
C ILE A 220 -9.57 16.24 -0.29
N ALA A 221 -8.54 17.03 -0.59
CA ALA A 221 -7.64 16.76 -1.72
C ALA A 221 -6.91 15.41 -1.56
N ILE A 222 -6.38 15.12 -0.37
CA ILE A 222 -5.70 13.84 -0.09
C ILE A 222 -6.68 12.66 -0.21
N ILE A 223 -7.91 12.78 0.30
CA ILE A 223 -8.94 11.75 0.12
C ILE A 223 -9.19 11.54 -1.38
N GLY A 224 -9.34 12.61 -2.15
CA GLY A 224 -9.53 12.53 -3.60
C GLY A 224 -8.38 11.79 -4.31
N ILE A 225 -7.13 12.12 -3.96
CA ILE A 225 -5.96 11.42 -4.52
C ILE A 225 -5.92 9.95 -4.07
N CYS A 226 -6.31 9.63 -2.83
CA CYS A 226 -6.42 8.25 -2.37
C CYS A 226 -7.45 7.47 -3.20
N LEU A 227 -8.65 8.01 -3.42
CA LEU A 227 -9.70 7.38 -4.22
C LEU A 227 -9.27 7.18 -5.68
N PHE A 228 -8.64 8.19 -6.28
CA PHE A 228 -8.06 8.08 -7.62
C PHE A 228 -6.99 6.97 -7.68
N SER A 229 -6.11 6.93 -6.69
CA SER A 229 -5.03 5.93 -6.60
C SER A 229 -5.56 4.51 -6.35
N ILE A 230 -6.65 4.35 -5.61
CA ILE A 230 -7.37 3.08 -5.48
C ILE A 230 -7.88 2.63 -6.86
N GLY A 231 -8.48 3.55 -7.62
CA GLY A 231 -8.95 3.27 -8.98
C GLY A 231 -7.82 2.84 -9.92
N THR A 232 -6.70 3.56 -9.94
CA THR A 232 -5.53 3.17 -10.76
C THR A 232 -4.94 1.83 -10.33
N THR A 233 -4.88 1.55 -9.03
CA THR A 233 -4.43 0.26 -8.50
C THR A 233 -5.40 -0.86 -8.91
N ALA A 234 -6.71 -0.60 -8.85
CA ALA A 234 -7.72 -1.57 -9.25
C ALA A 234 -7.67 -1.90 -10.74
N VAL A 235 -7.28 -0.95 -11.59
CA VAL A 235 -7.20 -1.16 -13.05
C VAL A 235 -5.90 -1.85 -13.46
N TYR A 236 -4.74 -1.44 -12.90
CA TYR A 236 -3.45 -1.84 -13.48
C TYR A 236 -2.64 -2.83 -12.63
N PHE A 237 -2.92 -2.95 -11.34
CA PHE A 237 -2.05 -3.72 -10.44
C PHE A 237 -2.83 -4.80 -9.71
N HIS A 238 -2.12 -5.87 -9.33
CA HIS A 238 -2.62 -6.99 -8.56
C HIS A 238 -3.78 -7.77 -9.20
N SER A 239 -3.86 -9.03 -8.87
CA SER A 239 -4.99 -9.90 -9.24
C SER A 239 -6.27 -9.49 -8.49
N PRO A 240 -7.46 -9.89 -8.97
CA PRO A 240 -8.73 -9.60 -8.30
C PRO A 240 -8.76 -10.03 -6.82
N LEU A 241 -8.21 -11.21 -6.53
CA LEU A 241 -8.18 -11.77 -5.17
C LEU A 241 -7.28 -10.96 -4.23
N GLU A 242 -6.11 -10.52 -4.71
CA GLU A 242 -5.17 -9.69 -3.94
C GLU A 242 -5.75 -8.31 -3.60
N LYS A 243 -6.50 -7.70 -4.52
CA LYS A 243 -7.24 -6.45 -4.28
C LYS A 243 -8.32 -6.63 -3.22
N PHE A 244 -9.12 -7.69 -3.36
CA PHE A 244 -10.20 -7.99 -2.42
C PHE A 244 -9.67 -8.26 -1.01
N THR A 245 -8.62 -9.05 -0.88
CA THR A 245 -8.02 -9.34 0.43
C THR A 245 -7.34 -8.12 1.05
N GLY A 246 -6.77 -7.21 0.24
CA GLY A 246 -6.26 -5.92 0.70
C GLY A 246 -7.36 -5.01 1.26
N PHE A 247 -8.57 -5.06 0.69
CA PHE A 247 -9.72 -4.31 1.18
C PHE A 247 -10.36 -4.95 2.42
N ARG A 248 -10.53 -6.28 2.45
CA ARG A 248 -11.23 -6.99 3.53
C ARG A 248 -10.50 -6.97 4.87
N LYS A 249 -9.17 -6.72 4.90
CA LYS A 249 -8.37 -6.69 6.14
C LYS A 249 -8.49 -5.37 6.93
N LEU A 250 -9.40 -4.49 6.53
CA LEU A 250 -9.81 -3.27 7.23
C LEU A 250 -11.08 -3.51 8.06
#